data_ce82f806cc176b0389ace6cb3e1cc485
#
_entry.id   ce82f806cc176b0389ace6cb3e1cc485
#
_cell.length_a   1.000
_cell.length_b   1.000
_cell.length_c   1.000
_cell.angle_alpha   90.00
_cell.angle_beta   90.00
_cell.angle_gamma   90.00
#
_symmetry.space_group_name_H-M   'P 1'
#
loop_
_entity.id
_entity.type
_entity.pdbx_description
1 polymer ?
#
loop_
_entity_poly.entity_id
_entity_poly.type
_entity_poly.pdbx_seq_one_letter_code
_entity_poly.pdbx_strand_id
1 'polypeptide(L)'
;MTGRQLIIDALNHKELPRVPWVPYTGVQIGTLKGYKADELLKNADKLLECLKEAHAQYSPDGMPVVFDLQIEAEVLGCPLLWAEDAPPTVSGHPLSDTMEIPKQIPGPSEGRIGLVLDVMRKFRAAAPDVGLYGLVCGPFTLASHLRSTNIFMDMYDEPDYVTQLLDYCADVSLAMAGYYIEAGMDVIGLVDPLISQISPDTFEEFMTKPYSRIFAELRAKGVKSSFFVCGDATKNLENMCRTRPDCLSIDENIDLVAAKKITDAHNIVISGNIQLTVCMLLGNQLDNQKAALEKIDAMGTRNFILAPGCDMPYATPIENVIGIGQAVQNPEAARARVEGYVRDDMNVEVAMPDYGSLSQPLIEVLTIDSATCAACGYMKAAADAMIPLFDGKIDVVEHKITQMENIVRLGKLGVANLPALVINGKPTFISMIPTKDQLQKAIREA
;
A
#
# COMPACT_ATOMS: atom_id res chain seq x y z
N MET A 1 -1.48 9.80 28.45
CA MET A 1 -1.42 10.38 27.08
C MET A 1 -2.34 9.53 26.23
N THR A 2 -3.23 10.12 25.44
CA THR A 2 -4.10 9.38 24.51
C THR A 2 -3.32 8.95 23.28
N GLY A 3 -3.79 7.93 22.56
CA GLY A 3 -3.19 7.52 21.29
C GLY A 3 -3.14 8.66 20.28
N ARG A 4 -4.24 9.43 20.17
CA ARG A 4 -4.30 10.64 19.34
C ARG A 4 -3.18 11.63 19.65
N GLN A 5 -2.97 11.91 20.94
CA GLN A 5 -1.90 12.83 21.36
C GLN A 5 -0.52 12.25 21.01
N LEU A 6 -0.34 10.93 21.19
CA LEU A 6 0.92 10.26 20.87
C LEU A 6 1.26 10.36 19.37
N ILE A 7 0.28 10.15 18.49
CA ILE A 7 0.45 10.33 17.04
C ILE A 7 0.81 11.77 16.69
N ILE A 8 0.06 12.75 17.22
CA ILE A 8 0.32 14.17 16.93
C ILE A 8 1.69 14.62 17.48
N ASP A 9 2.09 14.12 18.63
CA ASP A 9 3.40 14.43 19.21
C ASP A 9 4.53 13.78 18.41
N ALA A 10 4.35 12.54 17.92
CA ALA A 10 5.28 11.91 16.98
C ALA A 10 5.49 12.77 15.73
N LEU A 11 4.39 13.19 15.10
CA LEU A 11 4.41 14.03 13.89
C LEU A 11 4.89 15.47 14.13
N ASN A 12 5.03 15.87 15.38
CA ASN A 12 5.67 17.13 15.81
C ASN A 12 7.09 16.93 16.34
N HIS A 13 7.71 15.75 16.09
CA HIS A 13 9.10 15.42 16.45
C HIS A 13 9.41 15.49 17.97
N LYS A 14 8.39 15.34 18.82
CA LYS A 14 8.56 15.32 20.26
C LYS A 14 9.15 13.99 20.73
N GLU A 15 9.77 14.00 21.89
CA GLU A 15 10.14 12.77 22.57
C GLU A 15 8.87 12.08 23.12
N LEU A 16 8.82 10.77 22.92
CA LEU A 16 7.66 9.96 23.25
C LEU A 16 8.01 8.93 24.33
N PRO A 17 7.07 8.60 25.22
CA PRO A 17 7.29 7.57 26.24
C PRO A 17 7.40 6.15 25.66
N ARG A 18 6.86 5.93 24.45
CA ARG A 18 6.94 4.69 23.66
C ARG A 18 6.66 4.96 22.18
N VAL A 19 6.95 3.99 21.34
CA VAL A 19 6.62 4.03 19.92
C VAL A 19 5.09 3.98 19.75
N PRO A 20 4.48 4.84 18.90
CA PRO A 20 3.07 4.73 18.53
C PRO A 20 2.81 3.52 17.62
N TRP A 21 1.61 2.93 17.72
CA TRP A 21 1.13 1.85 16.90
C TRP A 21 -0.03 2.28 16.00
N VAL A 22 0.12 2.07 14.69
CA VAL A 22 -0.91 2.33 13.68
C VAL A 22 -1.12 1.07 12.85
N PRO A 23 -2.11 0.23 13.17
CA PRO A 23 -2.50 -0.86 12.25
C PRO A 23 -3.14 -0.23 11.02
N TYR A 24 -2.57 -0.46 9.84
CA TYR A 24 -3.20 -0.04 8.59
C TYR A 24 -4.33 -1.01 8.26
N THR A 25 -5.45 -0.80 8.97
CA THR A 25 -6.66 -1.61 8.83
C THR A 25 -7.45 -1.18 7.59
N GLY A 26 -7.58 -2.12 6.65
CA GLY A 26 -8.52 -2.01 5.53
C GLY A 26 -9.64 -3.03 5.69
N VAL A 27 -9.81 -3.88 4.69
CA VAL A 27 -10.87 -4.91 4.68
C VAL A 27 -10.68 -6.04 5.69
N GLN A 28 -9.47 -6.20 6.23
CA GLN A 28 -9.15 -7.20 7.25
C GLN A 28 -10.08 -7.12 8.47
N ILE A 29 -10.52 -5.92 8.87
CA ILE A 29 -11.42 -5.77 10.02
C ILE A 29 -12.80 -6.42 9.82
N GLY A 30 -13.17 -6.72 8.59
CA GLY A 30 -14.39 -7.50 8.29
C GLY A 30 -14.39 -8.87 8.96
N THR A 31 -13.23 -9.49 9.10
CA THR A 31 -13.06 -10.80 9.75
C THR A 31 -13.46 -10.79 11.23
N LEU A 32 -13.36 -9.63 11.92
CA LEU A 32 -13.77 -9.46 13.31
C LEU A 32 -15.27 -9.74 13.54
N LYS A 33 -16.08 -9.58 12.51
CA LYS A 33 -17.53 -9.80 12.54
C LYS A 33 -18.01 -10.79 11.48
N GLY A 34 -17.11 -11.41 10.73
CA GLY A 34 -17.44 -12.36 9.67
C GLY A 34 -18.06 -11.71 8.42
N TYR A 35 -17.80 -10.42 8.17
CA TYR A 35 -18.26 -9.72 6.97
C TYR A 35 -17.21 -9.79 5.86
N LYS A 36 -17.67 -10.05 4.63
CA LYS A 36 -16.85 -10.00 3.44
C LYS A 36 -16.39 -8.56 3.12
N ALA A 37 -15.30 -8.43 2.37
CA ALA A 37 -14.72 -7.14 2.05
C ALA A 37 -15.69 -6.22 1.30
N ASP A 38 -16.40 -6.76 0.29
CA ASP A 38 -17.38 -5.97 -0.47
C ASP A 38 -18.60 -5.57 0.36
N GLU A 39 -19.05 -6.41 1.28
CA GLU A 39 -20.12 -6.07 2.21
C GLU A 39 -19.72 -4.95 3.16
N LEU A 40 -18.47 -5.01 3.65
CA LEU A 40 -17.90 -4.02 4.55
C LEU A 40 -17.84 -2.64 3.89
N LEU A 41 -17.27 -2.57 2.69
CA LEU A 41 -17.02 -1.31 1.98
C LEU A 41 -18.28 -0.68 1.36
N LYS A 42 -19.39 -1.44 1.27
CA LYS A 42 -20.68 -0.96 0.77
C LYS A 42 -21.71 -0.64 1.87
N ASN A 43 -21.36 -0.88 3.15
CA ASN A 43 -22.31 -0.73 4.24
C ASN A 43 -21.72 0.05 5.42
N ALA A 44 -22.23 1.26 5.66
CA ALA A 44 -21.73 2.16 6.70
C ALA A 44 -21.84 1.57 8.11
N ASP A 45 -22.92 0.85 8.43
CA ASP A 45 -23.14 0.29 9.77
C ASP A 45 -22.18 -0.88 10.03
N LYS A 46 -21.99 -1.78 9.05
CA LYS A 46 -21.01 -2.88 9.13
C LYS A 46 -19.60 -2.36 9.31
N LEU A 47 -19.21 -1.36 8.50
CA LEU A 47 -17.90 -0.74 8.58
C LEU A 47 -17.68 -0.09 9.95
N LEU A 48 -18.64 0.69 10.45
CA LEU A 48 -18.55 1.32 11.77
C LEU A 48 -18.47 0.29 12.90
N GLU A 49 -19.23 -0.80 12.82
CA GLU A 49 -19.18 -1.90 13.79
C GLU A 49 -17.78 -2.53 13.83
N CYS A 50 -17.21 -2.87 12.68
CA CYS A 50 -15.88 -3.45 12.59
C CYS A 50 -14.76 -2.49 13.06
N LEU A 51 -14.87 -1.21 12.75
CA LEU A 51 -13.92 -0.19 13.24
C LEU A 51 -13.92 -0.09 14.77
N LYS A 52 -15.11 -0.11 15.40
CA LYS A 52 -15.22 -0.12 16.86
C LYS A 52 -14.61 -1.37 17.49
N GLU A 53 -14.81 -2.51 16.86
CA GLU A 53 -14.24 -3.77 17.31
C GLU A 53 -12.71 -3.77 17.15
N ALA A 54 -12.20 -3.32 15.99
CA ALA A 54 -10.76 -3.19 15.76
C ALA A 54 -10.10 -2.23 16.77
N HIS A 55 -10.74 -1.09 17.05
CA HIS A 55 -10.27 -0.18 18.09
C HIS A 55 -10.17 -0.86 19.45
N ALA A 56 -11.17 -1.64 19.84
CA ALA A 56 -11.20 -2.33 21.13
C ALA A 56 -10.15 -3.44 21.23
N GLN A 57 -9.94 -4.22 20.15
CA GLN A 57 -9.06 -5.39 20.18
C GLN A 57 -7.60 -5.08 19.87
N TYR A 58 -7.33 -4.20 18.89
CA TYR A 58 -5.96 -3.92 18.42
C TYR A 58 -5.25 -2.85 19.23
N SER A 59 -5.98 -2.13 20.10
CA SER A 59 -5.45 -1.07 20.98
C SER A 59 -4.57 -0.06 20.23
N PRO A 60 -5.02 0.49 19.08
CA PRO A 60 -4.22 1.37 18.23
C PRO A 60 -4.07 2.76 18.86
N ASP A 61 -2.93 3.40 18.61
CA ASP A 61 -2.75 4.84 18.87
C ASP A 61 -3.30 5.69 17.74
N GLY A 62 -3.21 5.20 16.52
CA GLY A 62 -3.85 5.74 15.34
C GLY A 62 -4.36 4.62 14.45
N MET A 63 -5.34 4.91 13.59
CA MET A 63 -5.84 3.96 12.61
C MET A 63 -6.55 4.65 11.45
N PRO A 64 -6.51 4.07 10.23
CA PRO A 64 -7.36 4.54 9.14
C PRO A 64 -8.82 4.21 9.39
N VAL A 65 -9.73 5.04 8.87
CA VAL A 65 -11.16 4.77 8.91
C VAL A 65 -11.59 3.91 7.73
N VAL A 66 -11.02 4.19 6.56
CA VAL A 66 -11.20 3.39 5.33
C VAL A 66 -9.87 3.30 4.62
N PHE A 67 -9.54 2.11 4.13
CA PHE A 67 -8.42 1.91 3.22
C PHE A 67 -8.95 1.34 1.91
N ASP A 68 -9.35 2.23 1.03
CA ASP A 68 -9.88 1.92 -0.29
C ASP A 68 -9.48 3.04 -1.26
N LEU A 69 -8.56 2.75 -2.16
CA LEU A 69 -7.98 3.71 -3.11
C LEU A 69 -8.83 3.85 -4.39
N GLN A 70 -9.97 3.16 -4.45
CA GLN A 70 -10.83 3.16 -5.63
C GLN A 70 -12.06 4.08 -5.50
N ILE A 71 -12.24 4.73 -4.36
CA ILE A 71 -13.39 5.64 -4.13
C ILE A 71 -13.39 6.80 -5.13
N GLU A 72 -12.25 7.44 -5.32
CA GLU A 72 -12.06 8.54 -6.28
C GLU A 72 -12.23 8.06 -7.72
N ALA A 73 -11.64 6.91 -8.04
CA ALA A 73 -11.74 6.31 -9.37
C ALA A 73 -13.19 5.94 -9.72
N GLU A 74 -13.94 5.35 -8.76
CA GLU A 74 -15.34 4.96 -8.93
C GLU A 74 -16.23 6.15 -9.29
N VAL A 75 -16.13 7.25 -8.54
CA VAL A 75 -16.94 8.45 -8.79
C VAL A 75 -16.52 9.19 -10.06
N LEU A 76 -15.30 8.99 -10.53
CA LEU A 76 -14.81 9.49 -11.81
C LEU A 76 -15.14 8.55 -12.99
N GLY A 77 -15.94 7.50 -12.75
CA GLY A 77 -16.49 6.63 -13.79
C GLY A 77 -15.69 5.38 -14.09
N CYS A 78 -14.71 5.01 -13.27
CA CYS A 78 -14.05 3.72 -13.38
C CYS A 78 -14.97 2.59 -12.90
N PRO A 79 -15.31 1.58 -13.72
CA PRO A 79 -15.97 0.37 -13.26
C PRO A 79 -15.08 -0.38 -12.27
N LEU A 80 -15.68 -0.94 -11.22
CA LEU A 80 -14.99 -1.71 -10.21
C LEU A 80 -15.35 -3.19 -10.27
N LEU A 81 -14.34 -4.05 -10.13
CA LEU A 81 -14.49 -5.46 -9.83
C LEU A 81 -14.39 -5.64 -8.32
N TRP A 82 -15.44 -6.18 -7.71
CA TRP A 82 -15.56 -6.41 -6.28
C TRP A 82 -15.12 -7.83 -5.91
N ALA A 83 -14.40 -7.95 -4.78
CA ALA A 83 -13.95 -9.22 -4.22
C ALA A 83 -14.50 -9.41 -2.81
N GLU A 84 -14.58 -10.67 -2.36
CA GLU A 84 -15.05 -11.02 -1.02
C GLU A 84 -13.96 -10.87 0.06
N ASP A 85 -12.71 -10.95 -0.34
CA ASP A 85 -11.53 -11.03 0.53
C ASP A 85 -10.44 -9.98 0.21
N ALA A 86 -10.81 -8.95 -0.56
CA ALA A 86 -9.91 -7.88 -0.96
C ALA A 86 -10.65 -6.57 -1.23
N PRO A 87 -9.97 -5.40 -1.22
CA PRO A 87 -10.52 -4.18 -1.77
C PRO A 87 -10.91 -4.35 -3.25
N PRO A 88 -11.86 -3.53 -3.77
CA PRO A 88 -12.18 -3.59 -5.19
C PRO A 88 -11.00 -3.15 -6.06
N THR A 89 -11.00 -3.59 -7.32
CA THR A 89 -10.02 -3.18 -8.31
C THR A 89 -10.69 -2.48 -9.49
N VAL A 90 -9.99 -1.55 -10.11
CA VAL A 90 -10.48 -0.88 -11.33
C VAL A 90 -10.44 -1.88 -12.50
N SER A 91 -11.58 -2.05 -13.18
CA SER A 91 -11.74 -2.96 -14.32
C SER A 91 -11.95 -2.27 -15.66
N GLY A 92 -12.03 -0.93 -15.65
CA GLY A 92 -12.15 -0.12 -16.84
C GLY A 92 -11.66 1.30 -16.60
N HIS A 93 -11.20 1.95 -17.66
CA HIS A 93 -10.46 3.21 -17.60
C HIS A 93 -11.13 4.25 -18.52
N PRO A 94 -11.84 5.25 -17.98
CA PRO A 94 -12.60 6.21 -18.78
C PRO A 94 -11.77 7.00 -19.80
N LEU A 95 -10.48 7.17 -19.55
CA LEU A 95 -9.57 7.91 -20.41
C LEU A 95 -8.70 7.00 -21.29
N SER A 96 -8.98 5.67 -21.38
CA SER A 96 -8.16 4.76 -22.21
C SER A 96 -8.09 5.17 -23.68
N ASP A 97 -9.21 5.68 -24.22
CA ASP A 97 -9.36 6.01 -25.64
C ASP A 97 -9.51 7.52 -25.91
N THR A 98 -9.35 8.39 -24.88
CA THR A 98 -9.47 9.84 -24.99
C THR A 98 -8.46 10.55 -24.10
N MET A 99 -8.03 11.74 -24.53
CA MET A 99 -7.20 12.64 -23.72
C MET A 99 -8.01 13.79 -23.12
N GLU A 100 -9.33 13.70 -23.15
CA GLU A 100 -10.19 14.75 -22.59
C GLU A 100 -10.27 14.63 -21.06
N ILE A 101 -9.50 15.46 -20.35
CA ILE A 101 -9.45 15.47 -18.88
C ILE A 101 -10.79 15.99 -18.33
N PRO A 102 -11.41 15.31 -17.33
CA PRO A 102 -12.60 15.80 -16.67
C PRO A 102 -12.39 17.18 -16.04
N LYS A 103 -13.43 18.00 -16.02
CA LYS A 103 -13.37 19.36 -15.45
C LYS A 103 -14.00 19.46 -14.07
N GLN A 104 -14.79 18.45 -13.71
CA GLN A 104 -15.57 18.48 -12.48
C GLN A 104 -14.84 17.71 -11.39
N ILE A 105 -14.77 18.30 -10.21
CA ILE A 105 -14.25 17.65 -9.01
C ILE A 105 -15.43 17.01 -8.29
N PRO A 106 -15.35 15.73 -7.88
CA PRO A 106 -16.43 15.03 -7.18
C PRO A 106 -16.83 15.74 -5.88
N GLY A 107 -18.13 15.84 -5.65
CA GLY A 107 -18.67 16.42 -4.42
C GLY A 107 -18.75 15.42 -3.26
N PRO A 108 -18.94 15.90 -2.00
CA PRO A 108 -18.88 15.06 -0.80
C PRO A 108 -20.07 14.08 -0.64
N SER A 109 -21.08 14.16 -1.49
CA SER A 109 -22.24 13.26 -1.50
C SER A 109 -22.28 12.30 -2.68
N GLU A 110 -21.27 12.35 -3.57
CA GLU A 110 -21.23 11.49 -4.75
C GLU A 110 -20.74 10.08 -4.42
N GLY A 111 -21.41 9.08 -4.99
CA GLY A 111 -21.05 7.68 -4.83
C GLY A 111 -20.86 7.26 -3.37
N ARG A 112 -19.78 6.52 -3.11
CA ARG A 112 -19.42 6.07 -1.74
C ARG A 112 -18.76 7.15 -0.88
N ILE A 113 -18.45 8.33 -1.42
CA ILE A 113 -17.84 9.43 -0.62
C ILE A 113 -18.76 9.75 0.57
N GLY A 114 -20.07 9.91 0.34
CA GLY A 114 -21.03 10.22 1.40
C GLY A 114 -21.09 9.17 2.50
N LEU A 115 -21.04 7.88 2.13
CA LEU A 115 -20.98 6.76 3.07
C LEU A 115 -19.73 6.84 3.95
N VAL A 116 -18.56 7.05 3.33
CA VAL A 116 -17.27 7.13 4.03
C VAL A 116 -17.25 8.30 5.02
N LEU A 117 -17.72 9.46 4.60
CA LEU A 117 -17.78 10.65 5.45
C LEU A 117 -18.73 10.49 6.65
N ASP A 118 -19.85 9.79 6.47
CA ASP A 118 -20.77 9.45 7.57
C ASP A 118 -20.07 8.55 8.59
N VAL A 119 -19.40 7.50 8.14
CA VAL A 119 -18.63 6.59 9.00
C VAL A 119 -17.50 7.33 9.72
N MET A 120 -16.74 8.18 9.03
CA MET A 120 -15.68 8.99 9.63
C MET A 120 -16.19 9.84 10.79
N ARG A 121 -17.28 10.58 10.60
CA ARG A 121 -17.88 11.41 11.65
C ARG A 121 -18.37 10.58 12.86
N LYS A 122 -19.06 9.48 12.59
CA LYS A 122 -19.56 8.57 13.62
C LYS A 122 -18.42 7.89 14.38
N PHE A 123 -17.38 7.46 13.68
CA PHE A 123 -16.24 6.83 14.33
C PHE A 123 -15.40 7.82 15.11
N ARG A 124 -15.20 9.06 14.60
CA ARG A 124 -14.56 10.13 15.37
C ARG A 124 -15.26 10.40 16.70
N ALA A 125 -16.59 10.37 16.71
CA ALA A 125 -17.37 10.53 17.94
C ALA A 125 -17.22 9.34 18.90
N ALA A 126 -17.06 8.12 18.36
CA ALA A 126 -16.91 6.89 19.15
C ALA A 126 -15.46 6.68 19.68
N ALA A 127 -14.44 7.19 18.99
CA ALA A 127 -13.03 7.01 19.30
C ALA A 127 -12.28 8.36 19.35
N PRO A 128 -12.61 9.26 20.32
CA PRO A 128 -12.03 10.61 20.39
C PRO A 128 -10.55 10.62 20.77
N ASP A 129 -10.04 9.55 21.33
CA ASP A 129 -8.69 9.37 21.88
C ASP A 129 -7.71 8.72 20.92
N VAL A 130 -8.15 8.33 19.71
CA VAL A 130 -7.33 7.72 18.65
C VAL A 130 -7.02 8.73 17.55
N GLY A 131 -5.79 8.72 17.03
CA GLY A 131 -5.39 9.49 15.85
C GLY A 131 -6.01 8.87 14.59
N LEU A 132 -6.97 9.55 13.96
CA LEU A 132 -7.67 9.01 12.79
C LEU A 132 -7.02 9.45 11.50
N TYR A 133 -6.78 8.48 10.62
CA TYR A 133 -6.20 8.69 9.30
C TYR A 133 -7.31 8.66 8.23
N GLY A 134 -7.34 9.70 7.40
CA GLY A 134 -8.07 9.72 6.14
C GLY A 134 -7.10 9.36 5.01
N LEU A 135 -7.30 8.22 4.38
CA LEU A 135 -6.45 7.77 3.27
C LEU A 135 -7.08 8.19 1.95
N VAL A 136 -6.32 8.88 1.14
CA VAL A 136 -6.72 9.45 -0.16
C VAL A 136 -5.84 8.83 -1.24
N CYS A 137 -6.43 8.48 -2.38
CA CYS A 137 -5.68 8.02 -3.53
C CYS A 137 -4.72 9.11 -4.03
N GLY A 138 -3.46 8.76 -4.20
CA GLY A 138 -2.46 9.68 -4.73
C GLY A 138 -2.67 10.00 -6.22
N PRO A 139 -2.22 11.18 -6.67
CA PRO A 139 -2.47 11.66 -8.03
C PRO A 139 -2.02 10.72 -9.13
N PHE A 140 -0.88 10.05 -8.96
CA PHE A 140 -0.34 9.18 -10.00
C PHE A 140 -1.11 7.86 -10.11
N THR A 141 -1.45 7.24 -8.99
CA THR A 141 -2.32 6.06 -8.98
C THR A 141 -3.71 6.39 -9.52
N LEU A 142 -4.29 7.54 -9.15
CA LEU A 142 -5.57 7.98 -9.69
C LEU A 142 -5.50 8.23 -11.20
N ALA A 143 -4.45 8.89 -11.69
CA ALA A 143 -4.23 9.10 -13.12
C ALA A 143 -4.14 7.78 -13.88
N SER A 144 -3.46 6.78 -13.32
CA SER A 144 -3.41 5.43 -13.89
C SER A 144 -4.77 4.72 -13.84
N HIS A 145 -5.57 4.90 -12.79
CA HIS A 145 -6.94 4.37 -12.76
C HIS A 145 -7.79 4.95 -13.89
N LEU A 146 -7.60 6.21 -14.23
CA LEU A 146 -8.33 6.87 -15.32
C LEU A 146 -7.79 6.51 -16.71
N ARG A 147 -6.46 6.48 -16.88
CA ARG A 147 -5.75 6.36 -18.17
C ARG A 147 -5.23 4.96 -18.48
N SER A 148 -5.29 4.01 -17.52
CA SER A 148 -4.66 2.71 -17.62
C SER A 148 -3.11 2.79 -17.67
N THR A 149 -2.48 1.73 -18.15
CA THR A 149 -1.02 1.67 -18.37
C THR A 149 -0.55 2.64 -19.46
N ASN A 150 -1.45 3.22 -20.24
CA ASN A 150 -1.11 4.24 -21.24
C ASN A 150 -0.38 5.43 -20.61
N ILE A 151 -0.65 5.75 -19.34
CA ILE A 151 0.01 6.86 -18.62
C ILE A 151 1.54 6.75 -18.67
N PHE A 152 2.10 5.55 -18.65
CA PHE A 152 3.55 5.34 -18.72
C PHE A 152 4.15 5.64 -20.10
N MET A 153 3.37 5.44 -21.16
CA MET A 153 3.79 5.81 -22.53
C MET A 153 3.59 7.30 -22.75
N ASP A 154 2.46 7.83 -22.28
CA ASP A 154 2.12 9.25 -22.40
C ASP A 154 3.17 10.16 -21.73
N MET A 155 3.88 9.69 -20.69
CA MET A 155 5.01 10.44 -20.10
C MET A 155 6.11 10.78 -21.12
N TYR A 156 6.26 9.96 -22.15
CA TYR A 156 7.25 10.16 -23.22
C TYR A 156 6.63 10.87 -24.43
N ASP A 157 5.43 10.45 -24.84
CA ASP A 157 4.80 10.89 -26.07
C ASP A 157 3.98 12.18 -25.89
N GLU A 158 3.36 12.36 -24.71
CA GLU A 158 2.41 13.46 -24.42
C GLU A 158 2.64 14.04 -23.00
N PRO A 159 3.85 14.54 -22.66
CA PRO A 159 4.20 14.98 -21.30
C PRO A 159 3.33 16.12 -20.76
N ASP A 160 2.87 17.02 -21.65
CA ASP A 160 1.97 18.13 -21.27
C ASP A 160 0.59 17.62 -20.84
N TYR A 161 0.08 16.58 -21.50
CA TYR A 161 -1.17 15.92 -21.11
C TYR A 161 -1.03 15.26 -19.73
N VAL A 162 0.07 14.51 -19.50
CA VAL A 162 0.34 13.86 -18.21
C VAL A 162 0.40 14.91 -17.09
N THR A 163 1.09 16.02 -17.31
CA THR A 163 1.16 17.11 -16.32
C THR A 163 -0.23 17.65 -15.99
N GLN A 164 -1.08 17.88 -16.98
CA GLN A 164 -2.44 18.38 -16.78
C GLN A 164 -3.32 17.34 -16.06
N LEU A 165 -3.20 16.06 -16.41
CA LEU A 165 -3.94 14.98 -15.76
C LEU A 165 -3.54 14.83 -14.29
N LEU A 166 -2.23 14.91 -14.00
CA LEU A 166 -1.73 14.87 -12.62
C LEU A 166 -2.16 16.09 -11.80
N ASP A 167 -2.18 17.29 -12.39
CA ASP A 167 -2.70 18.50 -11.74
C ASP A 167 -4.20 18.33 -11.41
N TYR A 168 -5.01 17.78 -12.32
CA TYR A 168 -6.42 17.45 -12.09
C TYR A 168 -6.58 16.40 -10.98
N CYS A 169 -5.83 15.28 -11.02
CA CYS A 169 -5.88 14.26 -9.98
C CYS A 169 -5.45 14.80 -8.61
N ALA A 170 -4.50 15.74 -8.56
CA ALA A 170 -4.12 16.42 -7.34
C ALA A 170 -5.24 17.31 -6.79
N ASP A 171 -6.03 17.97 -7.65
CA ASP A 171 -7.22 18.72 -7.23
C ASP A 171 -8.29 17.80 -6.64
N VAL A 172 -8.50 16.61 -7.22
CA VAL A 172 -9.40 15.59 -6.67
C VAL A 172 -8.89 15.12 -5.30
N SER A 173 -7.61 14.77 -5.18
CA SER A 173 -7.00 14.34 -3.90
C SER A 173 -7.13 15.43 -2.83
N LEU A 174 -6.95 16.71 -3.17
CA LEU A 174 -7.12 17.84 -2.26
C LEU A 174 -8.57 18.04 -1.82
N ALA A 175 -9.53 17.85 -2.71
CA ALA A 175 -10.96 17.92 -2.37
C ALA A 175 -11.34 16.80 -1.39
N MET A 176 -10.93 15.56 -1.68
CA MET A 176 -11.14 14.42 -0.78
C MET A 176 -10.50 14.65 0.59
N ALA A 177 -9.25 15.12 0.62
CA ALA A 177 -8.57 15.50 1.85
C ALA A 177 -9.36 16.55 2.64
N GLY A 178 -9.90 17.55 1.95
CA GLY A 178 -10.76 18.57 2.55
C GLY A 178 -12.00 17.97 3.23
N TYR A 179 -12.70 17.06 2.56
CA TYR A 179 -13.87 16.37 3.12
C TYR A 179 -13.53 15.51 4.34
N TYR A 180 -12.38 14.82 4.31
CA TYR A 180 -11.90 13.99 5.42
C TYR A 180 -11.49 14.82 6.63
N ILE A 181 -10.85 15.98 6.41
CA ILE A 181 -10.54 16.95 7.47
C ILE A 181 -11.82 17.45 8.14
N GLU A 182 -12.83 17.83 7.36
CA GLU A 182 -14.14 18.26 7.90
C GLU A 182 -14.88 17.12 8.63
N ALA A 183 -14.63 15.87 8.25
CA ALA A 183 -15.15 14.70 8.95
C ALA A 183 -14.36 14.33 10.22
N GLY A 184 -13.29 15.06 10.54
CA GLY A 184 -12.54 14.95 11.80
C GLY A 184 -11.30 14.06 11.74
N MET A 185 -10.72 13.83 10.56
CA MET A 185 -9.45 13.10 10.45
C MET A 185 -8.28 13.98 10.90
N ASP A 186 -7.33 13.39 11.64
CA ASP A 186 -6.16 14.07 12.20
C ASP A 186 -4.96 14.07 11.24
N VAL A 187 -4.87 13.02 10.43
CA VAL A 187 -3.78 12.81 9.47
C VAL A 187 -4.38 12.47 8.12
N ILE A 188 -3.89 13.11 7.07
CA ILE A 188 -4.21 12.75 5.69
C ILE A 188 -3.05 11.93 5.13
N GLY A 189 -3.33 10.66 4.81
CA GLY A 189 -2.40 9.78 4.12
C GLY A 189 -2.66 9.84 2.62
N LEU A 190 -1.69 10.35 1.85
CA LEU A 190 -1.71 10.31 0.39
C LEU A 190 -1.05 9.00 -0.04
N VAL A 191 -1.87 8.04 -0.46
CA VAL A 191 -1.44 6.67 -0.76
C VAL A 191 -1.25 6.50 -2.25
N ASP A 192 -0.02 6.28 -2.69
CA ASP A 192 0.30 6.19 -4.11
C ASP A 192 1.29 5.06 -4.43
N PRO A 193 0.82 3.82 -4.56
CA PRO A 193 1.65 2.64 -4.81
C PRO A 193 2.50 2.74 -6.09
N LEU A 194 2.01 3.42 -7.13
CA LEU A 194 2.70 3.48 -8.41
C LEU A 194 3.98 4.32 -8.40
N ILE A 195 4.21 5.11 -7.36
CA ILE A 195 5.50 5.80 -7.15
C ILE A 195 6.66 4.81 -7.06
N SER A 196 6.43 3.60 -6.59
CA SER A 196 7.44 2.54 -6.58
C SER A 196 7.88 2.11 -7.99
N GLN A 197 7.06 2.35 -9.03
CA GLN A 197 7.27 1.86 -10.39
C GLN A 197 8.02 2.85 -11.30
N ILE A 198 8.24 4.09 -10.87
CA ILE A 198 8.89 5.14 -11.69
C ILE A 198 10.32 5.43 -11.24
N SER A 199 11.14 5.94 -12.17
CA SER A 199 12.50 6.37 -11.89
C SER A 199 12.55 7.67 -11.06
N PRO A 200 13.68 7.98 -10.40
CA PRO A 200 13.86 9.28 -9.73
C PRO A 200 13.70 10.48 -10.67
N ASP A 201 14.18 10.38 -11.90
CA ASP A 201 14.06 11.45 -12.89
C ASP A 201 12.58 11.69 -13.28
N THR A 202 11.83 10.60 -13.50
CA THR A 202 10.39 10.68 -13.77
C THR A 202 9.63 11.28 -12.58
N PHE A 203 10.03 10.91 -11.35
CA PHE A 203 9.44 11.52 -10.15
C PHE A 203 9.72 13.03 -10.11
N GLU A 204 10.96 13.45 -10.35
CA GLU A 204 11.35 14.85 -10.31
C GLU A 204 10.57 15.68 -11.35
N GLU A 205 10.43 15.14 -12.56
CA GLU A 205 9.75 15.80 -13.68
C GLU A 205 8.23 15.95 -13.44
N PHE A 206 7.54 14.87 -13.07
CA PHE A 206 6.07 14.84 -13.05
C PHE A 206 5.46 14.94 -11.66
N MET A 207 6.12 14.37 -10.60
CA MET A 207 5.50 14.20 -9.30
C MET A 207 5.84 15.32 -8.32
N THR A 208 7.02 15.93 -8.42
CA THR A 208 7.50 16.91 -7.42
C THR A 208 6.51 18.06 -7.22
N LYS A 209 5.99 18.63 -8.31
CA LYS A 209 5.09 19.79 -8.26
C LYS A 209 3.73 19.47 -7.63
N PRO A 210 2.93 18.48 -8.11
CA PRO A 210 1.61 18.20 -7.56
C PRO A 210 1.69 17.74 -6.09
N TYR A 211 2.67 16.90 -5.72
CA TYR A 211 2.79 16.43 -4.33
C TYR A 211 3.24 17.52 -3.37
N SER A 212 4.21 18.36 -3.77
CA SER A 212 4.62 19.52 -2.96
C SER A 212 3.47 20.48 -2.72
N ARG A 213 2.62 20.71 -3.72
CA ARG A 213 1.39 21.51 -3.59
C ARG A 213 0.43 20.92 -2.56
N ILE A 214 0.14 19.61 -2.67
CA ILE A 214 -0.77 18.93 -1.75
C ILE A 214 -0.28 19.05 -0.30
N PHE A 215 0.99 18.71 -0.03
CA PHE A 215 1.51 18.78 1.34
C PHE A 215 1.62 20.21 1.87
N ALA A 216 1.87 21.19 1.01
CA ALA A 216 1.85 22.60 1.41
C ALA A 216 0.44 23.06 1.80
N GLU A 217 -0.60 22.68 1.06
CA GLU A 217 -1.99 23.03 1.35
C GLU A 217 -2.50 22.34 2.63
N LEU A 218 -2.17 21.05 2.85
CA LEU A 218 -2.49 20.34 4.09
C LEU A 218 -1.85 21.01 5.31
N ARG A 219 -0.59 21.40 5.18
CA ARG A 219 0.12 22.14 6.23
C ARG A 219 -0.50 23.50 6.49
N ALA A 220 -0.91 24.23 5.48
CA ALA A 220 -1.60 25.52 5.61
C ALA A 220 -2.95 25.38 6.35
N LYS A 221 -3.62 24.23 6.22
CA LYS A 221 -4.83 23.87 6.99
C LYS A 221 -4.54 23.38 8.41
N GLY A 222 -3.27 23.25 8.81
CA GLY A 222 -2.85 22.76 10.12
C GLY A 222 -3.07 21.27 10.35
N VAL A 223 -3.22 20.47 9.27
CA VAL A 223 -3.44 19.04 9.32
C VAL A 223 -2.14 18.31 9.00
N LYS A 224 -1.90 17.20 9.69
CA LYS A 224 -0.75 16.33 9.47
C LYS A 224 -0.91 15.50 8.20
N SER A 225 0.22 15.21 7.56
CA SER A 225 0.25 14.48 6.30
C SER A 225 1.19 13.28 6.34
N SER A 226 0.84 12.21 5.63
CA SER A 226 1.71 11.08 5.35
C SER A 226 1.76 10.82 3.85
N PHE A 227 2.96 10.73 3.28
CA PHE A 227 3.16 10.18 1.95
C PHE A 227 3.35 8.68 2.07
N PHE A 228 2.38 7.91 1.59
CA PHE A 228 2.32 6.49 1.78
C PHE A 228 2.52 5.76 0.43
N VAL A 229 3.57 4.96 0.34
CA VAL A 229 3.86 4.18 -0.87
C VAL A 229 4.00 2.70 -0.51
N CYS A 230 3.13 1.88 -1.09
CA CYS A 230 3.26 0.43 -1.11
C CYS A 230 4.17 0.01 -2.27
N GLY A 231 4.99 -1.02 -2.05
CA GLY A 231 6.04 -1.44 -2.97
C GLY A 231 7.39 -0.75 -2.72
N ASP A 232 8.44 -1.28 -3.33
CA ASP A 232 9.81 -0.80 -3.13
C ASP A 232 10.05 0.57 -3.80
N ALA A 233 9.86 1.62 -3.01
CA ALA A 233 10.13 3.00 -3.40
C ALA A 233 11.52 3.49 -2.96
N THR A 234 12.46 2.61 -2.60
CA THR A 234 13.79 2.96 -2.08
C THR A 234 14.48 4.03 -2.94
N LYS A 235 14.42 3.89 -4.27
CA LYS A 235 15.02 4.83 -5.23
C LYS A 235 14.42 6.23 -5.21
N ASN A 236 13.19 6.37 -4.71
CA ASN A 236 12.44 7.63 -4.70
C ASN A 236 12.34 8.29 -3.31
N LEU A 237 12.88 7.67 -2.25
CA LEU A 237 12.75 8.18 -0.87
C LEU A 237 13.23 9.62 -0.72
N GLU A 238 14.37 9.96 -1.34
CA GLU A 238 14.92 11.33 -1.31
C GLU A 238 13.97 12.34 -1.97
N ASN A 239 13.43 12.00 -3.15
CA ASN A 239 12.48 12.85 -3.86
C ASN A 239 11.14 12.97 -3.11
N MET A 240 10.66 11.89 -2.51
CA MET A 240 9.48 11.92 -1.64
C MET A 240 9.68 12.88 -0.46
N CYS A 241 10.83 12.82 0.21
CA CYS A 241 11.18 13.75 1.29
C CYS A 241 11.19 15.21 0.84
N ARG A 242 11.69 15.50 -0.36
CA ARG A 242 11.70 16.88 -0.93
C ARG A 242 10.31 17.46 -1.12
N THR A 243 9.27 16.65 -1.25
CA THR A 243 7.86 17.15 -1.31
C THR A 243 7.34 17.60 0.07
N ARG A 244 8.08 17.33 1.16
CA ARG A 244 7.84 17.79 2.53
C ARG A 244 6.52 17.31 3.15
N PRO A 245 6.19 16.01 3.17
CA PRO A 245 5.17 15.48 4.06
C PRO A 245 5.63 15.54 5.52
N ASP A 246 4.72 15.39 6.50
CA ASP A 246 5.11 15.23 7.89
C ASP A 246 5.65 13.80 8.17
N CYS A 247 5.19 12.81 7.40
CA CYS A 247 5.56 11.40 7.54
C CYS A 247 5.76 10.74 6.18
N LEU A 248 6.69 9.78 6.09
CA LEU A 248 6.70 8.76 5.05
C LEU A 248 6.22 7.43 5.63
N SER A 249 5.18 6.82 5.03
CA SER A 249 4.77 5.44 5.32
C SER A 249 5.31 4.54 4.23
N ILE A 250 6.10 3.54 4.63
CA ILE A 250 6.91 2.73 3.69
C ILE A 250 6.57 1.24 3.75
N ASP A 251 6.78 0.61 2.60
CA ASP A 251 6.55 -0.81 2.37
C ASP A 251 7.54 -1.72 3.12
N GLU A 252 7.14 -2.98 3.33
CA GLU A 252 7.94 -4.01 4.00
C GLU A 252 9.25 -4.35 3.29
N ASN A 253 9.35 -4.09 1.97
CA ASN A 253 10.53 -4.37 1.16
C ASN A 253 11.61 -3.30 1.27
N ILE A 254 11.35 -2.17 1.94
CA ILE A 254 12.30 -1.09 2.15
C ILE A 254 13.10 -1.34 3.44
N ASP A 255 14.42 -1.19 3.37
CA ASP A 255 15.25 -1.20 4.58
C ASP A 255 14.89 0.00 5.47
N LEU A 256 14.19 -0.29 6.57
CA LEU A 256 13.66 0.71 7.48
C LEU A 256 14.77 1.56 8.13
N VAL A 257 15.91 0.95 8.46
CA VAL A 257 17.05 1.65 9.10
C VAL A 257 17.74 2.59 8.11
N ALA A 258 17.92 2.15 6.88
CA ALA A 258 18.47 2.99 5.82
C ALA A 258 17.51 4.14 5.46
N ALA A 259 16.22 3.84 5.32
CA ALA A 259 15.18 4.84 5.05
C ALA A 259 15.09 5.89 6.16
N LYS A 260 15.19 5.48 7.44
CA LYS A 260 15.19 6.42 8.58
C LYS A 260 16.31 7.44 8.51
N LYS A 261 17.50 7.08 8.06
CA LYS A 261 18.61 8.02 7.90
C LYS A 261 18.26 9.13 6.89
N ILE A 262 17.56 8.77 5.82
CA ILE A 262 17.11 9.72 4.81
C ILE A 262 16.03 10.63 5.41
N THR A 263 14.99 10.06 6.03
CA THR A 263 13.88 10.84 6.57
C THR A 263 14.31 11.75 7.72
N ASP A 264 15.22 11.29 8.60
CA ASP A 264 15.77 12.11 9.68
C ASP A 264 16.58 13.31 9.14
N ALA A 265 17.33 13.14 8.03
CA ALA A 265 18.06 14.24 7.38
C ALA A 265 17.12 15.32 6.85
N HIS A 266 15.89 14.98 6.50
CA HIS A 266 14.82 15.90 6.05
C HIS A 266 13.88 16.33 7.17
N ASN A 267 14.11 15.88 8.41
CA ASN A 267 13.19 16.10 9.55
C ASN A 267 11.77 15.62 9.25
N ILE A 268 11.64 14.41 8.75
CA ILE A 268 10.38 13.72 8.42
C ILE A 268 10.27 12.47 9.29
N VAL A 269 9.07 12.20 9.79
CA VAL A 269 8.77 10.98 10.55
C VAL A 269 8.68 9.79 9.59
N ILE A 270 9.15 8.61 10.00
CA ILE A 270 8.97 7.39 9.22
C ILE A 270 7.95 6.48 9.91
N SER A 271 7.08 5.86 9.12
CA SER A 271 6.09 4.89 9.58
C SER A 271 6.22 3.58 8.80
N GLY A 272 6.11 2.48 9.49
CA GLY A 272 6.17 1.13 8.88
C GLY A 272 6.91 0.17 9.79
N ASN A 273 7.38 -0.91 9.31
CA ASN A 273 7.05 -1.65 8.10
C ASN A 273 7.11 -3.15 8.43
N ILE A 274 6.14 -3.60 9.29
CA ILE A 274 6.02 -5.02 9.62
C ILE A 274 5.63 -5.79 8.35
N GLN A 275 6.27 -6.93 8.13
CA GLN A 275 6.04 -7.76 6.96
C GLN A 275 4.61 -8.33 6.96
N LEU A 276 3.87 -8.03 5.90
CA LEU A 276 2.46 -8.37 5.75
C LEU A 276 2.25 -9.86 5.55
N THR A 277 2.97 -10.45 4.61
CA THR A 277 2.74 -11.84 4.19
C THR A 277 3.45 -12.82 5.11
N VAL A 278 4.77 -12.71 5.22
CA VAL A 278 5.58 -13.70 5.96
C VAL A 278 5.33 -13.64 7.45
N CYS A 279 5.12 -12.44 8.01
CA CYS A 279 4.96 -12.24 9.44
C CYS A 279 3.47 -12.17 9.84
N MET A 280 2.72 -11.20 9.27
CA MET A 280 1.36 -10.94 9.73
C MET A 280 0.35 -12.00 9.27
N LEU A 281 0.39 -12.40 7.99
CA LEU A 281 -0.55 -13.37 7.43
C LEU A 281 -0.19 -14.83 7.79
N LEU A 282 1.06 -15.21 7.57
CA LEU A 282 1.53 -16.59 7.63
C LEU A 282 2.35 -16.92 8.89
N GLY A 283 2.67 -15.92 9.69
CA GLY A 283 3.28 -16.08 11.00
C GLY A 283 2.24 -16.34 12.09
N ASN A 284 2.73 -16.48 13.32
CA ASN A 284 1.90 -16.59 14.51
C ASN A 284 2.06 -15.33 15.39
N GLN A 285 1.35 -15.29 16.52
CA GLN A 285 1.37 -14.15 17.43
C GLN A 285 2.77 -13.84 17.99
N LEU A 286 3.61 -14.86 18.25
CA LEU A 286 4.97 -14.67 18.76
C LEU A 286 5.91 -14.11 17.68
N ASP A 287 5.76 -14.53 16.41
CA ASP A 287 6.47 -13.95 15.28
C ASP A 287 6.21 -12.43 15.19
N ASN A 288 4.94 -12.05 15.33
CA ASN A 288 4.50 -10.67 15.25
C ASN A 288 4.96 -9.83 16.45
N GLN A 289 4.94 -10.39 17.67
CA GLN A 289 5.52 -9.73 18.85
C GLN A 289 7.03 -9.51 18.69
N LYS A 290 7.75 -10.52 18.20
CA LYS A 290 9.20 -10.46 17.97
C LYS A 290 9.53 -9.40 16.91
N ALA A 291 8.84 -9.42 15.77
CA ALA A 291 9.03 -8.45 14.70
C ALA A 291 8.77 -7.00 15.16
N ALA A 292 7.72 -6.79 15.96
CA ALA A 292 7.43 -5.46 16.54
C ALA A 292 8.56 -5.00 17.47
N LEU A 293 9.04 -5.87 18.36
CA LEU A 293 10.13 -5.55 19.28
C LEU A 293 11.44 -5.24 18.55
N GLU A 294 11.79 -6.02 17.53
CA GLU A 294 13.00 -5.80 16.72
C GLU A 294 12.97 -4.41 16.06
N LYS A 295 11.82 -4.00 15.52
CA LYS A 295 11.67 -2.67 14.93
C LYS A 295 11.70 -1.56 15.98
N ILE A 296 11.04 -1.73 17.13
CA ILE A 296 11.09 -0.78 18.25
C ILE A 296 12.54 -0.58 18.73
N ASP A 297 13.31 -1.66 18.84
CA ASP A 297 14.69 -1.60 19.28
C ASP A 297 15.61 -0.93 18.27
N ALA A 298 15.40 -1.23 16.99
CA ALA A 298 16.21 -0.66 15.92
C ALA A 298 15.96 0.84 15.71
N MET A 299 14.71 1.29 15.92
CA MET A 299 14.28 2.64 15.54
C MET A 299 14.24 3.63 16.69
N GLY A 300 14.00 3.14 17.92
CA GLY A 300 13.74 3.99 19.09
C GLY A 300 12.41 4.72 19.01
N THR A 301 12.19 5.68 19.90
CA THR A 301 10.91 6.38 20.07
C THR A 301 10.79 7.69 19.29
N ARG A 302 11.88 8.18 18.70
CA ARG A 302 11.90 9.47 18.01
C ARG A 302 11.73 9.31 16.50
N ASN A 303 10.84 10.12 15.93
CA ASN A 303 10.56 10.16 14.49
C ASN A 303 10.17 8.80 13.91
N PHE A 304 9.51 7.96 14.70
CA PHE A 304 9.10 6.64 14.26
C PHE A 304 7.69 6.29 14.74
N ILE A 305 6.89 5.73 13.85
CA ILE A 305 5.56 5.17 14.09
C ILE A 305 5.60 3.72 13.60
N LEU A 306 5.31 2.76 14.47
CA LEU A 306 5.23 1.35 14.07
C LEU A 306 3.91 1.11 13.32
N ALA A 307 4.02 0.48 12.16
CA ALA A 307 2.88 0.12 11.31
C ALA A 307 3.21 -1.13 10.49
N PRO A 308 2.22 -1.79 9.88
CA PRO A 308 2.43 -2.70 8.76
C PRO A 308 3.05 -1.98 7.55
N GLY A 309 3.63 -2.74 6.62
CA GLY A 309 4.21 -2.16 5.39
C GLY A 309 3.17 -1.61 4.41
N CYS A 310 1.92 -2.05 4.48
CA CYS A 310 0.78 -1.56 3.70
C CYS A 310 -0.53 -1.99 4.37
N ASP A 311 -1.66 -1.97 3.62
CA ASP A 311 -2.93 -2.57 4.04
C ASP A 311 -2.74 -4.05 4.40
N MET A 312 -3.34 -4.46 5.52
CA MET A 312 -3.23 -5.83 5.98
C MET A 312 -4.08 -6.76 5.09
N PRO A 313 -3.53 -7.93 4.65
CA PRO A 313 -4.32 -8.93 3.94
C PRO A 313 -5.59 -9.31 4.71
N TYR A 314 -6.71 -9.50 4.00
CA TYR A 314 -8.01 -9.82 4.61
C TYR A 314 -7.92 -11.00 5.60
N ALA A 315 -7.22 -12.06 5.23
CA ALA A 315 -7.08 -13.28 6.05
C ALA A 315 -6.03 -13.19 7.16
N THR A 316 -5.45 -12.00 7.43
CA THR A 316 -4.50 -11.83 8.53
C THR A 316 -5.14 -12.22 9.86
N PRO A 317 -4.56 -13.19 10.61
CA PRO A 317 -5.10 -13.63 11.89
C PRO A 317 -5.21 -12.48 12.90
N ILE A 318 -6.35 -12.38 13.55
CA ILE A 318 -6.66 -11.32 14.53
C ILE A 318 -5.64 -11.30 15.67
N GLU A 319 -5.25 -12.50 16.15
CA GLU A 319 -4.28 -12.67 17.22
C GLU A 319 -2.89 -12.12 16.88
N ASN A 320 -2.52 -12.11 15.59
CA ASN A 320 -1.24 -11.56 15.13
C ASN A 320 -1.22 -10.04 15.29
N VAL A 321 -2.31 -9.38 14.91
CA VAL A 321 -2.47 -7.92 15.07
C VAL A 321 -2.53 -7.54 16.55
N ILE A 322 -3.27 -8.31 17.36
CA ILE A 322 -3.32 -8.14 18.83
C ILE A 322 -1.91 -8.30 19.42
N GLY A 323 -1.13 -9.27 18.94
CA GLY A 323 0.24 -9.51 19.39
C GLY A 323 1.15 -8.29 19.23
N ILE A 324 1.06 -7.59 18.11
CA ILE A 324 1.81 -6.35 17.86
C ILE A 324 1.39 -5.26 18.86
N GLY A 325 0.08 -5.05 19.02
CA GLY A 325 -0.45 -4.09 19.98
C GLY A 325 0.05 -4.36 21.42
N GLN A 326 0.05 -5.63 21.83
CA GLN A 326 0.59 -6.06 23.14
C GLN A 326 2.08 -5.76 23.28
N ALA A 327 2.89 -6.01 22.22
CA ALA A 327 4.32 -5.73 22.24
C ALA A 327 4.62 -4.23 22.38
N VAL A 328 3.81 -3.38 21.75
CA VAL A 328 3.93 -1.91 21.84
C VAL A 328 3.49 -1.40 23.20
N GLN A 329 2.38 -1.91 23.75
CA GLN A 329 1.83 -1.45 25.02
C GLN A 329 2.65 -1.94 26.22
N ASN A 330 3.21 -3.14 26.16
CA ASN A 330 4.04 -3.72 27.21
C ASN A 330 5.24 -4.49 26.63
N PRO A 331 6.29 -3.76 26.21
CA PRO A 331 7.47 -4.39 25.57
C PRO A 331 8.18 -5.40 26.48
N GLU A 332 8.24 -5.15 27.79
CA GLU A 332 8.91 -6.05 28.73
C GLU A 332 8.22 -7.41 28.84
N ALA A 333 6.89 -7.40 28.96
CA ALA A 333 6.13 -8.66 28.98
C ALA A 333 6.19 -9.40 27.64
N ALA A 334 6.22 -8.67 26.51
CA ALA A 334 6.38 -9.29 25.21
C ALA A 334 7.78 -9.90 25.04
N ARG A 335 8.85 -9.24 25.49
CA ARG A 335 10.22 -9.78 25.49
C ARG A 335 10.31 -11.11 26.23
N ALA A 336 9.71 -11.17 27.42
CA ALA A 336 9.70 -12.39 28.22
C ALA A 336 8.98 -13.57 27.51
N ARG A 337 7.97 -13.26 26.65
CA ARG A 337 7.26 -14.30 25.89
C ARG A 337 8.06 -14.80 24.69
N VAL A 338 8.81 -13.93 24.04
CA VAL A 338 9.61 -14.29 22.85
C VAL A 338 11.04 -14.69 23.20
N GLU A 339 11.41 -14.71 24.49
CA GLU A 339 12.72 -15.15 24.95
C GLU A 339 12.94 -16.62 24.55
N GLY A 340 14.00 -16.88 23.79
CA GLY A 340 14.31 -18.21 23.27
C GLY A 340 13.35 -18.71 22.17
N TYR A 341 12.37 -17.91 21.77
CA TYR A 341 11.48 -18.27 20.67
C TYR A 341 12.23 -18.27 19.32
N VAL A 342 12.20 -19.40 18.67
CA VAL A 342 12.66 -19.58 17.28
C VAL A 342 11.45 -20.05 16.50
N ARG A 343 11.16 -19.37 15.41
CA ARG A 343 10.11 -19.79 14.48
C ARG A 343 10.50 -21.16 13.94
N ASP A 344 9.58 -22.12 13.98
CA ASP A 344 9.75 -23.37 13.25
C ASP A 344 9.81 -23.02 11.75
N ASP A 345 10.97 -23.22 11.13
CA ASP A 345 11.11 -23.05 9.68
C ASP A 345 10.11 -24.00 9.02
N MET A 346 9.18 -23.43 8.31
CA MET A 346 8.20 -24.21 7.56
C MET A 346 8.96 -24.91 6.43
N ASN A 347 9.36 -26.15 6.65
CA ASN A 347 9.96 -27.04 5.65
C ASN A 347 8.92 -27.39 4.58
N VAL A 348 8.59 -26.41 3.74
CA VAL A 348 7.75 -26.63 2.55
C VAL A 348 8.69 -27.01 1.42
N GLU A 349 8.64 -28.26 0.98
CA GLU A 349 9.31 -28.68 -0.24
C GLU A 349 8.54 -28.18 -1.46
N VAL A 350 9.18 -27.32 -2.26
CA VAL A 350 8.62 -26.83 -3.52
C VAL A 350 9.38 -27.47 -4.67
N ALA A 351 8.66 -28.22 -5.51
CA ALA A 351 9.19 -28.72 -6.76
C ALA A 351 9.33 -27.55 -7.76
N MET A 352 10.58 -27.28 -8.18
CA MET A 352 10.86 -26.32 -9.22
C MET A 352 10.81 -27.02 -10.60
N PRO A 353 10.37 -26.31 -11.65
CA PRO A 353 10.50 -26.81 -13.02
C PRO A 353 11.96 -27.13 -13.38
N ASP A 354 12.16 -28.12 -14.21
CA ASP A 354 13.46 -28.30 -14.88
C ASP A 354 13.56 -27.29 -16.03
N TYR A 355 14.10 -26.13 -15.72
CA TYR A 355 14.22 -25.02 -16.66
C TYR A 355 15.14 -25.33 -17.87
N GLY A 356 15.95 -26.39 -17.78
CA GLY A 356 16.79 -26.83 -18.89
C GLY A 356 16.07 -27.73 -19.91
N SER A 357 14.86 -28.23 -19.57
CA SER A 357 14.10 -29.16 -20.40
C SER A 357 12.72 -28.68 -20.82
N LEU A 358 12.47 -27.38 -20.71
CA LEU A 358 11.18 -26.79 -21.10
C LEU A 358 10.92 -26.94 -22.61
N SER A 359 9.68 -27.32 -22.96
CA SER A 359 9.24 -27.44 -24.35
C SER A 359 8.93 -26.07 -24.99
N GLN A 360 8.64 -25.09 -24.17
CA GLN A 360 8.38 -23.70 -24.57
C GLN A 360 8.75 -22.74 -23.42
N PRO A 361 8.99 -21.45 -23.68
CA PRO A 361 9.33 -20.49 -22.65
C PRO A 361 8.26 -20.44 -21.55
N LEU A 362 8.71 -20.50 -20.29
CA LEU A 362 7.87 -20.36 -19.11
C LEU A 362 8.09 -18.98 -18.50
N ILE A 363 7.01 -18.22 -18.38
CA ILE A 363 6.97 -16.91 -17.72
C ILE A 363 6.25 -17.09 -16.39
N GLU A 364 6.99 -17.00 -15.29
CA GLU A 364 6.46 -17.02 -13.94
C GLU A 364 6.25 -15.58 -13.47
N VAL A 365 5.01 -15.22 -13.15
CA VAL A 365 4.65 -13.90 -12.64
C VAL A 365 4.52 -14.01 -11.13
N LEU A 366 5.51 -13.53 -10.42
CA LEU A 366 5.49 -13.51 -8.95
C LEU A 366 4.79 -12.23 -8.49
N THR A 367 3.71 -12.40 -7.73
CA THR A 367 2.84 -11.30 -7.29
C THR A 367 2.49 -11.44 -5.82
N ILE A 368 2.05 -10.34 -5.18
CA ILE A 368 1.30 -10.45 -3.93
C ILE A 368 -0.03 -11.15 -4.26
N ASP A 369 -0.84 -10.51 -5.09
CA ASP A 369 -2.04 -11.03 -5.76
C ASP A 369 -2.40 -10.06 -6.87
N SER A 370 -2.44 -10.53 -8.14
CA SER A 370 -2.77 -9.65 -9.28
C SER A 370 -4.20 -9.13 -9.24
N ALA A 371 -5.10 -9.81 -8.54
CA ALA A 371 -6.49 -9.37 -8.39
C ALA A 371 -6.65 -8.18 -7.42
N THR A 372 -5.70 -7.96 -6.51
CA THR A 372 -5.84 -7.00 -5.41
C THR A 372 -4.73 -5.95 -5.37
N CYS A 373 -3.63 -6.19 -6.04
CA CYS A 373 -2.47 -5.29 -6.13
C CYS A 373 -2.37 -4.72 -7.54
N ALA A 374 -2.56 -3.42 -7.71
CA ALA A 374 -2.54 -2.76 -9.02
C ALA A 374 -1.24 -3.01 -9.80
N ALA A 375 -0.06 -2.85 -9.18
CA ALA A 375 1.22 -3.11 -9.82
C ALA A 375 1.36 -4.58 -10.24
N CYS A 376 0.87 -5.51 -9.41
CA CYS A 376 0.84 -6.94 -9.72
C CYS A 376 -0.10 -7.24 -10.91
N GLY A 377 -1.28 -6.60 -10.93
CA GLY A 377 -2.24 -6.70 -12.03
C GLY A 377 -1.65 -6.23 -13.36
N TYR A 378 -0.94 -5.10 -13.34
CA TYR A 378 -0.28 -4.59 -14.55
C TYR A 378 0.84 -5.52 -15.03
N MET A 379 1.65 -6.05 -14.13
CA MET A 379 2.70 -7.02 -14.47
C MET A 379 2.11 -8.29 -15.09
N LYS A 380 1.03 -8.81 -14.47
CA LYS A 380 0.31 -10.00 -14.98
C LYS A 380 -0.31 -9.72 -16.34
N ALA A 381 -0.96 -8.58 -16.52
CA ALA A 381 -1.55 -8.17 -17.79
C ALA A 381 -0.48 -8.03 -18.92
N ALA A 382 0.69 -7.48 -18.58
CA ALA A 382 1.81 -7.39 -19.54
C ALA A 382 2.29 -8.78 -19.98
N ALA A 383 2.37 -9.74 -19.05
CA ALA A 383 2.74 -11.13 -19.37
C ALA A 383 1.67 -11.83 -20.21
N ASP A 384 0.39 -11.71 -19.84
CA ASP A 384 -0.73 -12.33 -20.58
C ASP A 384 -0.85 -11.79 -22.01
N ALA A 385 -0.58 -10.51 -22.21
CA ALA A 385 -0.58 -9.88 -23.52
C ALA A 385 0.47 -10.47 -24.50
N MET A 386 1.45 -11.21 -23.99
CA MET A 386 2.44 -11.90 -24.83
C MET A 386 1.88 -13.20 -25.42
N ILE A 387 0.93 -13.88 -24.79
CA ILE A 387 0.41 -15.18 -25.25
C ILE A 387 -0.02 -15.15 -26.73
N PRO A 388 -0.88 -14.22 -27.19
CA PRO A 388 -1.26 -14.15 -28.61
C PRO A 388 -0.11 -13.75 -29.54
N LEU A 389 0.92 -13.05 -29.06
CA LEU A 389 2.04 -12.58 -29.86
C LEU A 389 3.09 -13.69 -30.12
N PHE A 390 3.01 -14.77 -29.38
CA PHE A 390 3.82 -15.97 -29.54
C PHE A 390 2.99 -17.17 -30.01
N ASP A 391 1.81 -16.94 -30.61
CA ASP A 391 0.90 -18.00 -31.13
C ASP A 391 0.53 -19.06 -30.07
N GLY A 392 0.48 -18.66 -28.79
CA GLY A 392 0.25 -19.57 -27.66
C GLY A 392 1.42 -20.51 -27.34
N LYS A 393 2.61 -20.26 -27.89
CA LYS A 393 3.82 -21.07 -27.64
C LYS A 393 4.68 -20.57 -26.48
N ILE A 394 4.02 -20.04 -25.45
CA ILE A 394 4.61 -19.66 -24.18
C ILE A 394 3.65 -20.04 -23.06
N ASP A 395 4.18 -20.40 -21.90
CA ASP A 395 3.41 -20.61 -20.68
C ASP A 395 3.52 -19.40 -19.77
N VAL A 396 2.39 -18.89 -19.28
CA VAL A 396 2.34 -17.79 -18.30
C VAL A 396 1.64 -18.30 -17.06
N VAL A 397 2.35 -18.32 -15.94
CA VAL A 397 1.85 -18.82 -14.64
C VAL A 397 2.02 -17.76 -13.57
N GLU A 398 0.96 -17.44 -12.85
CA GLU A 398 1.04 -16.57 -11.67
C GLU A 398 1.33 -17.39 -10.42
N HIS A 399 2.27 -16.89 -9.61
CA HIS A 399 2.60 -17.39 -8.28
C HIS A 399 2.33 -16.30 -7.25
N LYS A 400 1.21 -16.43 -6.55
CA LYS A 400 0.81 -15.49 -5.48
C LYS A 400 1.55 -15.82 -4.19
N ILE A 401 2.26 -14.86 -3.60
CA ILE A 401 3.01 -15.08 -2.34
C ILE A 401 2.12 -15.15 -1.10
N THR A 402 0.81 -15.00 -1.25
CA THR A 402 -0.17 -15.35 -0.21
C THR A 402 -0.19 -16.86 0.07
N GLN A 403 0.48 -17.67 -0.75
CA GLN A 403 0.69 -19.10 -0.56
C GLN A 403 2.15 -19.38 -0.19
N MET A 404 2.35 -20.17 0.86
CA MET A 404 3.69 -20.42 1.42
C MET A 404 4.66 -21.06 0.41
N GLU A 405 4.18 -21.96 -0.44
CA GLU A 405 4.97 -22.60 -1.49
C GLU A 405 5.58 -21.58 -2.44
N ASN A 406 4.85 -20.49 -2.72
CA ASN A 406 5.30 -19.43 -3.61
C ASN A 406 6.32 -18.50 -2.96
N ILE A 407 6.31 -18.35 -1.64
CA ILE A 407 7.38 -17.66 -0.89
C ILE A 407 8.68 -18.46 -0.97
N VAL A 408 8.60 -19.77 -0.77
CA VAL A 408 9.76 -20.66 -0.94
C VAL A 408 10.27 -20.63 -2.37
N ARG A 409 9.38 -20.65 -3.37
CA ARG A 409 9.70 -20.50 -4.79
C ARG A 409 10.43 -19.19 -5.06
N LEU A 410 9.91 -18.08 -4.57
CA LEU A 410 10.52 -16.74 -4.70
C LEU A 410 11.96 -16.75 -4.17
N GLY A 411 12.19 -17.32 -2.98
CA GLY A 411 13.53 -17.47 -2.42
C GLY A 411 14.46 -18.32 -3.28
N LYS A 412 13.97 -19.48 -3.82
CA LYS A 412 14.74 -20.34 -4.72
C LYS A 412 15.10 -19.66 -6.05
N LEU A 413 14.24 -18.76 -6.54
CA LEU A 413 14.49 -17.97 -7.75
C LEU A 413 15.36 -16.74 -7.50
N GLY A 414 15.69 -16.43 -6.23
CA GLY A 414 16.49 -15.25 -5.90
C GLY A 414 15.78 -13.91 -6.17
N VAL A 415 14.45 -13.90 -6.16
CA VAL A 415 13.66 -12.69 -6.33
C VAL A 415 13.50 -12.01 -4.99
N ALA A 416 13.93 -10.76 -4.87
CA ALA A 416 13.89 -10.00 -3.63
C ALA A 416 12.65 -9.10 -3.51
N ASN A 417 12.09 -8.64 -4.63
CA ASN A 417 11.00 -7.66 -4.66
C ASN A 417 9.89 -8.06 -5.63
N LEU A 418 8.67 -7.57 -5.39
CA LEU A 418 7.46 -7.83 -6.18
C LEU A 418 6.87 -6.53 -6.76
N PRO A 419 6.07 -6.66 -7.84
CA PRO A 419 5.90 -7.84 -8.67
C PRO A 419 7.16 -8.17 -9.49
N ALA A 420 7.32 -9.43 -9.90
CA ALA A 420 8.47 -9.82 -10.71
C ALA A 420 8.07 -10.78 -11.85
N LEU A 421 8.79 -10.68 -12.97
CA LEU A 421 8.74 -11.67 -14.06
C LEU A 421 10.03 -12.47 -14.08
N VAL A 422 9.87 -13.76 -14.05
CA VAL A 422 10.94 -14.75 -14.19
C VAL A 422 10.72 -15.51 -15.49
N ILE A 423 11.71 -15.52 -16.37
CA ILE A 423 11.64 -16.21 -17.66
C ILE A 423 12.60 -17.40 -17.62
N ASN A 424 12.09 -18.60 -17.79
CA ASN A 424 12.85 -19.85 -17.74
C ASN A 424 13.75 -19.94 -16.47
N GLY A 425 13.18 -19.58 -15.30
CA GLY A 425 13.89 -19.60 -14.02
C GLY A 425 14.86 -18.44 -13.78
N LYS A 426 14.98 -17.49 -14.73
CA LYS A 426 15.85 -16.32 -14.58
C LYS A 426 15.02 -15.08 -14.26
N PRO A 427 15.22 -14.41 -13.08
CA PRO A 427 14.60 -13.12 -12.76
C PRO A 427 14.98 -12.09 -13.84
N THR A 428 13.98 -11.52 -14.51
CA THR A 428 14.20 -10.65 -15.67
C THR A 428 13.70 -9.23 -15.44
N PHE A 429 12.51 -9.06 -14.86
CA PHE A 429 11.96 -7.77 -14.48
C PHE A 429 11.50 -7.82 -13.03
N ILE A 430 12.07 -6.98 -12.18
CA ILE A 430 11.77 -6.93 -10.73
C ILE A 430 11.32 -5.51 -10.40
N SER A 431 10.11 -5.37 -9.83
CA SER A 431 9.50 -4.08 -9.45
C SER A 431 9.51 -3.05 -10.58
N MET A 432 9.43 -3.51 -11.83
CA MET A 432 9.38 -2.67 -13.02
C MET A 432 8.53 -3.35 -14.09
N ILE A 433 7.44 -2.72 -14.48
CA ILE A 433 6.57 -3.22 -15.54
C ILE A 433 7.27 -3.01 -16.88
N PRO A 434 7.59 -4.08 -17.64
CA PRO A 434 8.27 -3.94 -18.91
C PRO A 434 7.33 -3.38 -19.99
N THR A 435 7.90 -2.66 -20.94
CA THR A 435 7.21 -2.36 -22.19
C THR A 435 7.00 -3.64 -23.00
N LYS A 436 6.03 -3.60 -23.92
CA LYS A 436 5.74 -4.72 -24.82
C LYS A 436 6.98 -5.22 -25.56
N ASP A 437 7.79 -4.29 -26.09
CA ASP A 437 8.99 -4.63 -26.88
C ASP A 437 10.10 -5.21 -26.01
N GLN A 438 10.28 -4.69 -24.79
CA GLN A 438 11.24 -5.23 -23.82
C GLN A 438 10.90 -6.67 -23.45
N LEU A 439 9.62 -6.95 -23.17
CA LEU A 439 9.17 -8.27 -22.79
C LEU A 439 9.26 -9.26 -23.96
N GLN A 440 8.82 -8.86 -25.16
CA GLN A 440 8.99 -9.69 -26.36
C GLN A 440 10.45 -10.04 -26.64
N LYS A 441 11.35 -9.06 -26.51
CA LYS A 441 12.78 -9.28 -26.70
C LYS A 441 13.31 -10.29 -25.67
N ALA A 442 12.99 -10.09 -24.40
CA ALA A 442 13.45 -10.97 -23.31
C ALA A 442 12.96 -12.42 -23.49
N ILE A 443 11.70 -12.62 -23.93
CA ILE A 443 11.15 -13.96 -24.19
C ILE A 443 11.84 -14.64 -25.38
N ARG A 444 12.21 -13.88 -26.43
CA ARG A 444 12.92 -14.44 -27.61
C ARG A 444 14.37 -14.79 -27.35
N GLU A 445 15.00 -14.16 -26.36
CA GLU A 445 16.40 -14.37 -25.98
C GLU A 445 16.56 -15.46 -24.90
N ALA A 446 15.45 -15.92 -24.30
CA ALA A 446 15.43 -16.94 -23.25
C ALA A 446 15.27 -18.35 -23.79
#